data_c6eb2495ee8efe899ba2c51f90803ca7
#
_entry.id   c6eb2495ee8efe899ba2c51f90803ca7
#
_cell.length_a   1.000
_cell.length_b   1.000
_cell.length_c   1.000
_cell.angle_alpha   90.00
_cell.angle_beta   90.00
_cell.angle_gamma   90.00
#
_symmetry.space_group_name_H-M   'P 1'
#
loop_
_entity.id
_entity.type
_entity.pdbx_description
1 polymer ?
#
loop_
_entity_poly.entity_id
_entity_poly.type
_entity_poly.pdbx_seq_one_letter_code
_entity_poly.pdbx_strand_id
1 'polypeptide(L)'
;MTVQTGEDAIRAYKQKLAAIVDKRPSGTRQRLADALGKHRSFVTQITSPTYLTPLPARHLGVIFSVCHFSQAEQQDFLALYHAAHPGRLARSSAGKRTRHLTITAPDLGSEERNRMFDQTVADFIHRMGVVFGVEPEE
;
A
#
# COMPACT_ATOMS: atom_id res chain seq x y z
N MET A 1 -19.95 -27.00 -0.17
CA MET A 1 -19.51 -25.61 -0.28
C MET A 1 -18.26 -25.40 0.55
N THR A 2 -17.19 -25.07 -0.07
CA THR A 2 -15.91 -24.91 0.62
C THR A 2 -15.82 -23.49 1.16
N VAL A 3 -15.76 -23.36 2.47
CA VAL A 3 -15.50 -22.06 3.08
C VAL A 3 -13.98 -21.87 3.07
N GLN A 4 -13.54 -20.84 2.39
CA GLN A 4 -12.12 -20.50 2.38
C GLN A 4 -11.71 -20.00 3.76
N THR A 5 -10.76 -20.69 4.39
CA THR A 5 -10.25 -20.27 5.69
C THR A 5 -9.31 -19.08 5.50
N GLY A 6 -9.05 -18.36 6.60
CA GLY A 6 -8.05 -17.30 6.57
C GLY A 6 -6.68 -17.79 6.16
N GLU A 7 -6.34 -19.03 6.54
CA GLU A 7 -5.06 -19.64 6.17
C GLU A 7 -4.97 -19.88 4.67
N ASP A 8 -6.04 -20.37 4.06
CA ASP A 8 -6.09 -20.61 2.61
C ASP A 8 -5.93 -19.30 1.85
N ALA A 9 -6.56 -18.24 2.34
CA ALA A 9 -6.47 -16.91 1.73
C ALA A 9 -5.04 -16.37 1.82
N ILE A 10 -4.39 -16.53 2.96
CA ILE A 10 -2.98 -16.12 3.14
C ILE A 10 -2.09 -16.93 2.19
N ARG A 11 -2.31 -18.22 2.12
CA ARG A 11 -1.54 -19.09 1.23
C ARG A 11 -1.69 -18.68 -0.22
N ALA A 12 -2.89 -18.30 -0.63
CA ALA A 12 -3.17 -17.89 -2.00
C ALA A 12 -2.39 -16.63 -2.41
N TYR A 13 -2.38 -15.59 -1.59
CA TYR A 13 -1.65 -14.39 -1.98
C TYR A 13 -0.13 -14.59 -1.91
N LYS A 14 0.35 -15.43 -1.00
CA LYS A 14 1.79 -15.73 -0.94
C LYS A 14 2.24 -16.54 -2.14
N GLN A 15 1.41 -17.45 -2.62
CA GLN A 15 1.69 -18.18 -3.87
C GLN A 15 1.74 -17.22 -5.06
N LYS A 16 0.83 -16.26 -5.12
CA LYS A 16 0.82 -15.24 -6.17
C LYS A 16 2.09 -14.40 -6.12
N LEU A 17 2.47 -13.95 -4.94
CA LEU A 17 3.68 -13.17 -4.74
C LEU A 17 4.91 -13.95 -5.17
N ALA A 18 5.03 -15.21 -4.74
CA ALA A 18 6.16 -16.07 -5.12
C ALA A 18 6.23 -16.24 -6.63
N ALA A 19 5.10 -16.47 -7.29
CA ALA A 19 5.06 -16.66 -8.74
C ALA A 19 5.56 -15.42 -9.46
N ILE A 20 5.17 -14.23 -9.01
CA ILE A 20 5.61 -12.98 -9.63
C ILE A 20 7.10 -12.75 -9.39
N VAL A 21 7.56 -12.91 -8.15
CA VAL A 21 8.98 -12.70 -7.81
C VAL A 21 9.87 -13.67 -8.58
N ASP A 22 9.44 -14.92 -8.73
CA ASP A 22 10.23 -15.94 -9.42
C ASP A 22 10.35 -15.67 -10.92
N LYS A 23 9.45 -14.87 -11.50
CA LYS A 23 9.53 -14.45 -12.90
C LYS A 23 10.46 -13.26 -13.11
N ARG A 24 10.95 -12.67 -12.05
CA ARG A 24 11.80 -11.48 -12.13
C ARG A 24 13.27 -11.89 -12.22
N PRO A 25 14.16 -10.96 -12.64
CA PRO A 25 15.59 -11.25 -12.77
C PRO A 25 16.20 -11.71 -11.46
N SER A 26 17.29 -12.44 -11.58
CA SER A 26 18.12 -12.84 -10.46
C SER A 26 18.51 -11.61 -9.63
N GLY A 27 18.51 -11.75 -8.31
CA GLY A 27 18.82 -10.66 -7.40
C GLY A 27 17.63 -9.83 -6.94
N THR A 28 16.44 -10.05 -7.50
CA THR A 28 15.24 -9.31 -7.10
C THR A 28 14.92 -9.54 -5.62
N ARG A 29 15.07 -10.77 -5.12
CA ARG A 29 14.79 -11.07 -3.72
C ARG A 29 15.74 -10.31 -2.78
N GLN A 30 17.01 -10.18 -3.15
CA GLN A 30 17.96 -9.42 -2.34
C GLN A 30 17.63 -7.93 -2.36
N ARG A 31 17.30 -7.39 -3.54
CA ARG A 31 16.89 -5.99 -3.65
C ARG A 31 15.64 -5.72 -2.82
N LEU A 32 14.71 -6.66 -2.81
CA LEU A 32 13.50 -6.54 -2.02
C LEU A 32 13.82 -6.51 -0.52
N ALA A 33 14.69 -7.42 -0.05
CA ALA A 33 15.12 -7.43 1.34
C ALA A 33 15.78 -6.10 1.73
N ASP A 34 16.66 -5.60 0.87
CA ASP A 34 17.38 -4.34 1.12
C ASP A 34 16.39 -3.17 1.18
N ALA A 35 15.44 -3.11 0.25
CA ALA A 35 14.45 -2.04 0.20
C ALA A 35 13.51 -2.06 1.41
N LEU A 36 13.20 -3.25 1.92
CA LEU A 36 12.37 -3.42 3.11
C LEU A 36 13.14 -3.19 4.41
N GLY A 37 14.46 -3.11 4.35
CA GLY A 37 15.31 -3.03 5.54
C GLY A 37 15.25 -4.32 6.36
N LYS A 38 15.11 -5.46 5.70
CA LYS A 38 14.93 -6.76 6.33
C LYS A 38 15.97 -7.75 5.84
N HIS A 39 16.09 -8.84 6.57
CA HIS A 39 16.96 -9.95 6.19
C HIS A 39 16.31 -10.76 5.05
N ARG A 40 17.14 -11.47 4.26
CA ARG A 40 16.64 -12.33 3.18
C ARG A 40 15.61 -13.34 3.66
N SER A 41 15.75 -13.84 4.87
CA SER A 41 14.80 -14.79 5.45
C SER A 41 13.39 -14.23 5.53
N PHE A 42 13.26 -12.91 5.73
CA PHE A 42 11.95 -12.27 5.73
C PHE A 42 11.28 -12.39 4.35
N VAL A 43 12.05 -12.17 3.28
CA VAL A 43 11.52 -12.32 1.91
C VAL A 43 11.09 -13.77 1.66
N THR A 44 11.86 -14.72 2.13
CA THR A 44 11.48 -16.14 2.06
C THR A 44 10.17 -16.40 2.77
N GLN A 45 9.99 -15.85 3.96
CA GLN A 45 8.76 -16.02 4.73
C GLN A 45 7.53 -15.42 4.04
N ILE A 46 7.66 -14.21 3.48
CA ILE A 46 6.50 -13.55 2.85
C ILE A 46 6.13 -14.18 1.50
N THR A 47 7.05 -14.92 0.89
CA THR A 47 6.81 -15.60 -0.39
C THR A 47 6.55 -17.09 -0.22
N SER A 48 6.61 -17.61 0.99
CA SER A 48 6.40 -19.03 1.23
C SER A 48 4.97 -19.31 1.70
N PRO A 49 4.22 -20.13 0.97
CA PRO A 49 2.86 -20.48 1.40
C PRO A 49 2.81 -21.37 2.64
N THR A 50 3.94 -21.94 3.07
CA THR A 50 3.99 -22.71 4.32
C THR A 50 4.08 -21.82 5.55
N TYR A 51 4.52 -20.58 5.41
CA TYR A 51 4.55 -19.62 6.52
C TYR A 51 3.28 -18.79 6.48
N LEU A 52 2.40 -19.01 7.45
CA LEU A 52 1.09 -18.38 7.50
C LEU A 52 1.11 -17.01 8.21
N THR A 53 2.28 -16.51 8.55
CA THR A 53 2.42 -15.16 9.11
C THR A 53 1.97 -14.15 8.07
N PRO A 54 1.01 -13.27 8.42
CA PRO A 54 0.51 -12.28 7.47
C PRO A 54 1.58 -11.30 7.01
N LEU A 55 1.53 -10.94 5.74
CA LEU A 55 2.37 -9.88 5.18
C LEU A 55 1.82 -8.52 5.61
N PRO A 56 2.61 -7.68 6.28
CA PRO A 56 2.12 -6.35 6.67
C PRO A 56 1.82 -5.48 5.46
N ALA A 57 0.69 -4.79 5.52
CA ALA A 57 0.22 -3.94 4.42
C ALA A 57 1.21 -2.82 4.09
N ARG A 58 1.96 -2.34 5.08
CA ARG A 58 2.94 -1.26 4.88
C ARG A 58 4.06 -1.63 3.91
N HIS A 59 4.28 -2.93 3.67
CA HIS A 59 5.33 -3.38 2.76
C HIS A 59 4.86 -3.49 1.31
N LEU A 60 3.56 -3.41 1.05
CA LEU A 60 3.01 -3.68 -0.29
C LEU A 60 3.53 -2.69 -1.33
N GLY A 61 3.59 -1.41 -1.01
CA GLY A 61 4.10 -0.40 -1.94
C GLY A 61 5.53 -0.66 -2.38
N VAL A 62 6.39 -1.03 -1.43
CA VAL A 62 7.79 -1.36 -1.72
C VAL A 62 7.88 -2.61 -2.59
N ILE A 63 7.10 -3.64 -2.26
CA ILE A 63 7.08 -4.89 -3.03
C ILE A 63 6.67 -4.63 -4.47
N PHE A 64 5.60 -3.86 -4.68
CA PHE A 64 5.11 -3.55 -6.01
C PHE A 64 6.15 -2.78 -6.83
N SER A 65 6.85 -1.85 -6.20
CA SER A 65 7.87 -1.04 -6.85
C SER A 65 9.12 -1.85 -7.20
N VAL A 66 9.68 -2.57 -6.24
CA VAL A 66 10.92 -3.32 -6.42
C VAL A 66 10.74 -4.48 -7.39
N CYS A 67 9.60 -5.17 -7.30
CA CYS A 67 9.31 -6.33 -8.14
C CYS A 67 8.63 -5.95 -9.46
N HIS A 68 8.45 -4.67 -9.72
CA HIS A 68 7.86 -4.15 -10.97
C HIS A 68 6.52 -4.80 -11.31
N PHE A 69 5.62 -4.79 -10.32
CA PHE A 69 4.27 -5.30 -10.55
C PHE A 69 3.55 -4.47 -11.61
N SER A 70 3.00 -5.13 -12.62
CA SER A 70 2.07 -4.45 -13.53
C SER A 70 0.80 -4.08 -12.77
N GLN A 71 0.00 -3.19 -13.35
CA GLN A 71 -1.26 -2.81 -12.71
C GLN A 71 -2.18 -4.01 -12.54
N ALA A 72 -2.24 -4.90 -13.52
CA ALA A 72 -3.03 -6.12 -13.43
C ALA A 72 -2.52 -7.02 -12.30
N GLU A 73 -1.20 -7.18 -12.17
CA GLU A 73 -0.60 -7.97 -11.11
C GLU A 73 -0.91 -7.39 -9.73
N GLN A 74 -0.85 -6.06 -9.60
CA GLN A 74 -1.21 -5.38 -8.36
C GLN A 74 -2.67 -5.64 -7.98
N GLN A 75 -3.58 -5.52 -8.95
CA GLN A 75 -5.00 -5.73 -8.70
C GLN A 75 -5.29 -7.18 -8.31
N ASP A 76 -4.70 -8.14 -9.01
CA ASP A 76 -4.87 -9.56 -8.70
C ASP A 76 -4.35 -9.89 -7.29
N PHE A 77 -3.17 -9.38 -6.96
CA PHE A 77 -2.59 -9.60 -5.64
C PHE A 77 -3.44 -8.95 -4.55
N LEU A 78 -3.86 -7.71 -4.75
CA LEU A 78 -4.65 -6.98 -3.77
C LEU A 78 -6.01 -7.63 -3.52
N ALA A 79 -6.62 -8.22 -4.55
CA ALA A 79 -7.87 -8.95 -4.38
C ALA A 79 -7.68 -10.14 -3.43
N LEU A 80 -6.60 -10.91 -3.61
CA LEU A 80 -6.28 -12.03 -2.75
C LEU A 80 -5.91 -11.57 -1.33
N TYR A 81 -5.13 -10.51 -1.23
CA TYR A 81 -4.72 -9.95 0.05
C TYR A 81 -5.93 -9.42 0.83
N HIS A 82 -6.82 -8.71 0.16
CA HIS A 82 -8.03 -8.18 0.78
C HIS A 82 -8.94 -9.30 1.27
N ALA A 83 -9.05 -10.39 0.52
CA ALA A 83 -9.83 -11.54 0.94
C ALA A 83 -9.26 -12.18 2.22
N ALA A 84 -7.93 -12.20 2.35
CA ALA A 84 -7.25 -12.74 3.53
C ALA A 84 -7.35 -11.79 4.73
N HIS A 85 -7.32 -10.49 4.49
CA HIS A 85 -7.24 -9.48 5.54
C HIS A 85 -8.23 -8.34 5.29
N PRO A 86 -9.54 -8.59 5.43
CA PRO A 86 -10.55 -7.56 5.18
C PRO A 86 -10.28 -6.33 6.05
N GLY A 87 -10.24 -5.16 5.43
CA GLY A 87 -10.03 -3.89 6.11
C GLY A 87 -8.59 -3.55 6.44
N ARG A 88 -7.65 -4.46 6.25
CA ARG A 88 -6.24 -4.19 6.59
C ARG A 88 -5.64 -3.07 5.74
N LEU A 89 -5.99 -3.01 4.45
CA LEU A 89 -5.53 -1.94 3.58
C LEU A 89 -6.10 -0.61 4.03
N ALA A 90 -7.38 -0.57 4.40
CA ALA A 90 -8.00 0.63 4.93
C ALA A 90 -7.32 1.05 6.24
N ARG A 91 -7.00 0.08 7.11
CA ARG A 91 -6.31 0.37 8.37
C ARG A 91 -4.87 0.84 8.16
N SER A 92 -4.21 0.33 7.13
CA SER A 92 -2.86 0.77 6.78
C SER A 92 -2.81 2.26 6.49
N SER A 93 -3.89 2.81 5.96
CA SER A 93 -4.04 4.23 5.69
C SER A 93 -4.93 4.93 6.71
N ALA A 94 -5.26 4.28 7.83
CA ALA A 94 -6.22 4.81 8.79
C ALA A 94 -5.73 6.08 9.46
N GLY A 95 -4.43 6.16 9.77
CA GLY A 95 -3.84 7.40 10.27
C GLY A 95 -3.85 8.51 9.23
N LYS A 96 -4.12 8.14 7.98
CA LYS A 96 -4.17 9.04 6.84
C LYS A 96 -5.48 8.88 6.10
N ARG A 97 -6.54 8.65 6.84
CA ARG A 97 -7.85 8.52 6.25
C ARG A 97 -8.24 9.82 5.58
N THR A 98 -8.40 9.80 4.27
CA THR A 98 -8.67 10.99 3.48
C THR A 98 -9.95 10.81 2.69
N ARG A 99 -10.57 11.92 2.39
CA ARG A 99 -11.68 11.98 1.45
C ARG A 99 -11.37 13.04 0.42
N HIS A 100 -11.89 12.88 -0.76
CA HIS A 100 -11.69 13.84 -1.82
C HIS A 100 -12.75 14.93 -1.76
N LEU A 101 -12.30 16.17 -1.76
CA LEU A 101 -13.15 17.33 -1.77
C LEU A 101 -12.81 18.15 -3.01
N THR A 102 -13.81 18.35 -3.86
CA THR A 102 -13.64 19.16 -5.07
C THR A 102 -14.04 20.58 -4.77
N ILE A 103 -13.13 21.53 -4.98
CA ILE A 103 -13.37 22.95 -4.73
C ILE A 103 -13.15 23.71 -6.02
N THR A 104 -14.06 24.62 -6.32
CA THR A 104 -13.90 25.56 -7.43
C THR A 104 -13.17 26.78 -6.90
N ALA A 105 -12.01 27.07 -7.48
CA ALA A 105 -11.19 28.19 -7.09
C ALA A 105 -11.11 29.23 -8.21
N PRO A 106 -10.94 30.51 -7.88
CA PRO A 106 -10.78 31.54 -8.90
C PRO A 106 -9.43 31.42 -9.58
N ASP A 107 -9.40 31.78 -10.86
CA ASP A 107 -8.14 31.92 -11.58
C ASP A 107 -7.57 33.29 -11.25
N LEU A 108 -6.36 33.31 -10.69
CA LEU A 108 -5.70 34.55 -10.26
C LEU A 108 -4.89 35.21 -11.38
N GLY A 109 -4.97 34.67 -12.60
CA GLY A 109 -4.33 35.27 -13.78
C GLY A 109 -2.86 34.95 -13.94
N SER A 110 -2.29 34.14 -13.07
CA SER A 110 -0.87 33.79 -13.11
C SER A 110 -0.71 32.38 -12.54
N GLU A 111 0.07 31.52 -13.20
CA GLU A 111 0.35 30.18 -12.71
C GLU A 111 1.03 30.22 -11.33
N GLU A 112 1.92 31.18 -11.13
CA GLU A 112 2.61 31.33 -9.85
C GLU A 112 1.63 31.67 -8.74
N ARG A 113 0.70 32.60 -8.98
CA ARG A 113 -0.33 32.96 -8.00
C ARG A 113 -1.27 31.80 -7.74
N ASN A 114 -1.67 31.08 -8.76
CA ASN A 114 -2.52 29.91 -8.61
C ASN A 114 -1.82 28.85 -7.78
N ARG A 115 -0.53 28.62 -8.00
CA ARG A 115 0.26 27.66 -7.23
C ARG A 115 0.37 28.07 -5.77
N MET A 116 0.61 29.35 -5.50
CA MET A 116 0.66 29.87 -4.14
C MET A 116 -0.69 29.73 -3.44
N PHE A 117 -1.76 30.00 -4.15
CA PHE A 117 -3.12 29.83 -3.64
C PHE A 117 -3.38 28.36 -3.30
N ASP A 118 -3.05 27.45 -4.23
CA ASP A 118 -3.26 26.02 -4.03
C ASP A 118 -2.48 25.50 -2.84
N GLN A 119 -1.25 25.96 -2.68
CA GLN A 119 -0.40 25.58 -1.55
C GLN A 119 -1.01 26.08 -0.23
N THR A 120 -1.48 27.31 -0.21
CA THR A 120 -2.12 27.89 0.97
C THR A 120 -3.38 27.13 1.35
N VAL A 121 -4.18 26.76 0.35
CA VAL A 121 -5.39 25.95 0.58
C VAL A 121 -5.03 24.59 1.15
N ALA A 122 -4.01 23.93 0.60
CA ALA A 122 -3.56 22.63 1.09
C ALA A 122 -3.09 22.72 2.55
N ASP A 123 -2.30 23.73 2.90
CA ASP A 123 -1.84 23.96 4.26
C ASP A 123 -3.02 24.23 5.21
N PHE A 124 -3.98 25.03 4.76
CA PHE A 124 -5.18 25.32 5.52
C PHE A 124 -5.99 24.06 5.81
N ILE A 125 -6.19 23.21 4.79
CA ILE A 125 -6.92 21.97 4.93
C ILE A 125 -6.24 21.07 5.97
N HIS A 126 -4.92 20.97 5.91
CA HIS A 126 -4.17 20.18 6.87
C HIS A 126 -4.37 20.69 8.30
N ARG A 127 -4.27 22.01 8.49
CA ARG A 127 -4.46 22.64 9.81
C ARG A 127 -5.88 22.45 10.31
N MET A 128 -6.87 22.56 9.42
CA MET A 128 -8.27 22.36 9.81
C MET A 128 -8.53 20.93 10.23
N GLY A 129 -7.88 19.97 9.58
CA GLY A 129 -7.94 18.57 9.99
C GLY A 129 -7.52 18.36 11.44
N VAL A 130 -6.44 19.02 11.84
CA VAL A 130 -5.96 18.95 13.23
C VAL A 130 -6.94 19.65 14.18
N VAL A 131 -7.45 20.83 13.81
CA VAL A 131 -8.36 21.60 14.66
C VAL A 131 -9.68 20.86 14.90
N PHE A 132 -10.20 20.17 13.87
CA PHE A 132 -11.50 19.50 13.96
C PHE A 132 -11.40 18.06 14.48
N GLY A 133 -10.28 17.69 15.07
CA GLY A 133 -10.23 16.48 15.85
C GLY A 133 -9.71 15.23 15.14
N VAL A 134 -9.04 15.40 14.02
CA VAL A 134 -8.24 14.31 13.50
C VAL A 134 -7.00 14.25 14.39
N GLU A 135 -7.08 13.48 15.45
CA GLU A 135 -5.93 13.34 16.31
C GLU A 135 -4.82 12.61 15.57
N PRO A 136 -3.59 13.10 15.68
CA PRO A 136 -2.48 12.35 15.12
C PRO A 136 -2.41 11.01 15.83
N GLU A 137 -2.31 9.95 15.07
CA GLU A 137 -2.13 8.64 15.64
C GLU A 137 -0.75 8.52 16.25
N GLU A 138 -0.74 8.07 17.47
CA GLU A 138 0.50 7.80 18.18
C GLU A 138 1.12 6.49 17.77
#